data_5a66fb7045bddda9ca4b77904d264375
#
_entry.id   5a66fb7045bddda9ca4b77904d264375
#
_cell.length_a   1.000
_cell.length_b   1.000
_cell.length_c   1.000
_cell.angle_alpha   90.00
_cell.angle_beta   90.00
_cell.angle_gamma   90.00
#
_symmetry.space_group_name_H-M   'P 1'
#
loop_
_entity.id
_entity.type
_entity.pdbx_description
1 polymer ?
#
loop_
_entity_poly.entity_id
_entity_poly.type
_entity_poly.pdbx_seq_one_letter_code
_entity_poly.pdbx_strand_id
1 'polypeptide(L)'
;GRLAVVDIAPVPYDHSHRTEIDAMRGVDLAAVSTRADADAALAGAIPDAGLRAFLLQNLESTADGYRWRINLDGIDRHMDELVDFPPLDEVHAGPVLLLSGGRSDYVDDAGRNAMRSFFPDTRFVHWPEAGHWPHVEHPQAIAALLRDFLTAS
;
A
#
# COMPACT_ATOMS: atom_id res chain seq x y z
N GLY A 1 1.12 -15.98 -17.89
CA GLY A 1 0.97 -14.52 -17.93
C GLY A 1 2.17 -13.84 -17.29
N ARG A 2 2.23 -12.51 -17.31
CA ARG A 2 3.24 -11.69 -16.63
C ARG A 2 2.66 -11.11 -15.34
N LEU A 3 3.48 -10.99 -14.31
CA LEU A 3 3.11 -10.41 -13.01
C LEU A 3 4.02 -9.21 -12.70
N ALA A 4 3.44 -8.09 -12.34
CA ALA A 4 4.19 -6.95 -11.81
C ALA A 4 3.83 -6.75 -10.33
N VAL A 5 4.84 -6.67 -9.48
CA VAL A 5 4.73 -6.42 -8.04
C VAL A 5 5.42 -5.09 -7.75
N VAL A 6 4.75 -4.22 -6.99
CA VAL A 6 5.24 -2.88 -6.68
C VAL A 6 5.37 -2.73 -5.18
N ASP A 7 6.61 -2.68 -4.74
CA ASP A 7 7.08 -2.37 -3.40
C ASP A 7 6.42 -3.17 -2.26
N ILE A 8 6.27 -4.48 -2.51
CA ILE A 8 5.86 -5.49 -1.51
C ILE A 8 6.55 -6.80 -1.82
N ALA A 9 6.67 -7.70 -0.83
CA ALA A 9 7.27 -9.01 -0.99
C ALA A 9 6.38 -10.11 -0.37
N PRO A 10 6.53 -11.39 -0.77
CA PRO A 10 5.76 -12.51 -0.24
C PRO A 10 6.33 -12.98 1.11
N VAL A 11 6.29 -12.10 2.10
CA VAL A 11 6.73 -12.33 3.49
C VAL A 11 5.72 -11.72 4.46
N PRO A 12 5.59 -12.23 5.69
CA PRO A 12 4.84 -11.53 6.73
C PRO A 12 5.54 -10.23 7.12
N TYR A 13 4.76 -9.22 7.49
CA TYR A 13 5.25 -7.92 7.93
C TYR A 13 4.96 -7.70 9.41
N ASP A 14 5.94 -7.19 10.16
CA ASP A 14 5.81 -6.90 11.59
C ASP A 14 5.02 -5.61 11.88
N HIS A 15 4.86 -4.74 10.89
CA HIS A 15 4.11 -3.50 11.05
C HIS A 15 2.61 -3.72 10.85
N SER A 16 1.81 -3.01 11.61
CA SER A 16 0.35 -2.97 11.44
C SER A 16 -0.11 -1.54 11.17
N HIS A 17 -1.25 -1.40 10.50
CA HIS A 17 -1.88 -0.10 10.23
C HIS A 17 -2.93 0.26 11.29
N ARG A 18 -2.79 -0.27 12.51
CA ARG A 18 -3.76 -0.01 13.60
C ARG A 18 -3.75 1.46 14.04
N THR A 19 -2.60 2.12 13.98
CA THR A 19 -2.50 3.56 14.28
C THR A 19 -3.37 4.39 13.33
N GLU A 20 -3.35 4.09 12.03
CA GLU A 20 -4.15 4.77 11.03
C GLU A 20 -5.64 4.47 11.23
N ILE A 21 -6.00 3.21 11.52
CA ILE A 21 -7.37 2.80 11.79
C ILE A 21 -7.92 3.53 13.03
N ASP A 22 -7.15 3.54 14.12
CA ASP A 22 -7.56 4.19 15.37
C ASP A 22 -7.70 5.71 15.19
N ALA A 23 -6.79 6.33 14.43
CA ALA A 23 -6.88 7.73 14.08
C ALA A 23 -8.17 8.03 13.29
N MET A 24 -8.49 7.21 12.29
CA MET A 24 -9.72 7.37 11.50
C MET A 24 -10.98 7.17 12.35
N ARG A 25 -11.00 6.18 13.23
CA ARG A 25 -12.10 5.96 14.19
C ARG A 25 -12.27 7.11 15.18
N GLY A 26 -11.16 7.72 15.58
CA GLY A 26 -11.13 8.84 16.51
C GLY A 26 -11.68 10.14 15.94
N VAL A 27 -11.92 10.24 14.63
CA VAL A 27 -12.52 11.43 14.02
C VAL A 27 -13.99 11.51 14.40
N ASP A 28 -14.39 12.58 15.10
CA ASP A 28 -15.81 12.90 15.34
C ASP A 28 -16.47 13.39 14.05
N LEU A 29 -17.01 12.47 13.27
CA LEU A 29 -17.63 12.76 11.99
C LEU A 29 -18.87 13.66 12.10
N ALA A 30 -19.50 13.76 13.28
CA ALA A 30 -20.61 14.67 13.49
C ALA A 30 -20.15 16.13 13.57
N ALA A 31 -18.90 16.36 14.00
CA ALA A 31 -18.29 17.69 14.05
C ALA A 31 -17.61 18.08 12.72
N VAL A 32 -17.45 17.16 11.77
CA VAL A 32 -16.82 17.41 10.47
C VAL A 32 -17.83 18.06 9.52
N SER A 33 -17.52 19.27 9.09
CA SER A 33 -18.32 20.02 8.09
C SER A 33 -17.65 20.03 6.71
N THR A 34 -16.33 19.88 6.68
CA THR A 34 -15.52 19.87 5.45
C THR A 34 -14.47 18.78 5.51
N ARG A 35 -13.93 18.39 4.35
CA ARG A 35 -12.77 17.46 4.28
C ARG A 35 -11.55 18.03 5.01
N ALA A 36 -11.38 19.36 5.05
CA ALA A 36 -10.29 20.01 5.78
C ALA A 36 -10.43 19.85 7.30
N ASP A 37 -11.65 19.83 7.84
CA ASP A 37 -11.86 19.56 9.28
C ASP A 37 -11.42 18.13 9.63
N ALA A 38 -11.72 17.16 8.76
CA ALA A 38 -11.28 15.78 8.94
C ALA A 38 -9.75 15.64 8.81
N ASP A 39 -9.10 16.36 7.90
CA ASP A 39 -7.63 16.41 7.80
C ASP A 39 -7.00 16.95 9.07
N ALA A 40 -7.54 18.05 9.60
CA ALA A 40 -7.07 18.65 10.85
C ALA A 40 -7.25 17.70 12.06
N ALA A 41 -8.36 16.96 12.10
CA ALA A 41 -8.62 15.97 13.15
C ALA A 41 -7.61 14.81 13.12
N LEU A 42 -7.17 14.39 11.94
CA LEU A 42 -6.16 13.34 11.76
C LEU A 42 -4.72 13.80 12.03
N ALA A 43 -4.43 15.11 11.94
CA ALA A 43 -3.06 15.63 11.92
C ALA A 43 -2.25 15.32 13.19
N GLY A 44 -2.90 15.18 14.34
CA GLY A 44 -2.25 14.86 15.61
C GLY A 44 -1.72 13.43 15.68
N ALA A 45 -2.42 12.48 15.09
CA ALA A 45 -2.04 11.06 15.06
C ALA A 45 -1.23 10.70 13.81
N ILE A 46 -1.48 11.38 12.69
CA ILE A 46 -0.87 11.12 11.39
C ILE A 46 -0.21 12.41 10.89
N PRO A 47 1.08 12.64 11.19
CA PRO A 47 1.79 13.87 10.81
C PRO A 47 1.97 14.03 9.29
N ASP A 48 2.11 12.91 8.55
CA ASP A 48 2.34 12.94 7.10
C ASP A 48 1.08 13.37 6.34
N ALA A 49 1.16 14.50 5.65
CA ALA A 49 0.03 15.06 4.90
C ALA A 49 -0.37 14.21 3.68
N GLY A 50 0.60 13.52 3.06
CA GLY A 50 0.34 12.64 1.92
C GLY A 50 -0.46 11.41 2.36
N LEU A 51 -0.08 10.80 3.49
CA LEU A 51 -0.82 9.68 4.08
C LEU A 51 -2.24 10.12 4.49
N ARG A 52 -2.40 11.29 5.13
CA ARG A 52 -3.74 11.81 5.46
C ARG A 52 -4.60 12.01 4.21
N ALA A 53 -4.04 12.61 3.17
CA ALA A 53 -4.75 12.81 1.90
C ALA A 53 -5.18 11.47 1.27
N PHE A 54 -4.35 10.43 1.37
CA PHE A 54 -4.68 9.08 0.92
C PHE A 54 -5.83 8.48 1.76
N LEU A 55 -5.74 8.50 3.09
CA LEU A 55 -6.79 7.97 3.97
C LEU A 55 -8.12 8.67 3.76
N LEU A 56 -8.10 9.99 3.59
CA LEU A 56 -9.27 10.81 3.33
C LEU A 56 -9.98 10.50 2.00
N GLN A 57 -9.36 9.79 1.05
CA GLN A 57 -10.09 9.30 -0.12
C GLN A 57 -11.25 8.37 0.24
N ASN A 58 -11.20 7.80 1.44
CA ASN A 58 -12.27 6.97 1.98
C ASN A 58 -13.33 7.75 2.76
N LEU A 59 -13.19 9.08 2.89
CA LEU A 59 -14.20 9.93 3.49
C LEU A 59 -15.25 10.32 2.44
N GLU A 60 -16.47 9.90 2.66
CA GLU A 60 -17.61 10.14 1.77
C GLU A 60 -18.57 11.15 2.38
N SER A 61 -18.99 12.15 1.59
CA SER A 61 -20.08 13.05 1.96
C SER A 61 -21.42 12.40 1.63
N THR A 62 -22.35 12.45 2.59
CA THR A 62 -23.73 11.94 2.46
C THR A 62 -24.74 13.05 2.78
N ALA A 63 -26.03 12.77 2.63
CA ALA A 63 -27.07 13.71 3.01
C ALA A 63 -27.07 14.04 4.52
N ASP A 64 -26.57 13.11 5.35
CA ASP A 64 -26.56 13.21 6.81
C ASP A 64 -25.19 13.62 7.38
N GLY A 65 -24.23 14.03 6.53
CA GLY A 65 -22.88 14.42 6.94
C GLY A 65 -21.80 13.56 6.28
N TYR A 66 -20.73 13.25 7.01
CA TYR A 66 -19.62 12.45 6.53
C TYR A 66 -19.62 11.03 7.10
N ARG A 67 -19.10 10.06 6.33
CA ARG A 67 -18.85 8.69 6.80
C ARG A 67 -17.58 8.12 6.18
N TRP A 68 -17.00 7.14 6.86
CA TRP A 68 -15.97 6.31 6.25
C TRP A 68 -16.61 5.26 5.34
N ARG A 69 -16.16 5.20 4.08
CA ARG A 69 -16.64 4.22 3.08
C ARG A 69 -16.13 2.81 3.37
N ILE A 70 -14.95 2.69 3.96
CA ILE A 70 -14.31 1.42 4.28
C ILE A 70 -14.80 0.88 5.63
N ASN A 71 -14.76 -0.45 5.76
CA ASN A 71 -15.10 -1.16 7.00
C ASN A 71 -13.87 -1.21 7.94
N LEU A 72 -13.63 -0.13 8.70
CA LEU A 72 -12.50 -0.03 9.64
C LEU A 72 -12.48 -1.17 10.66
N ASP A 73 -13.65 -1.58 11.16
CA ASP A 73 -13.75 -2.67 12.13
C ASP A 73 -13.41 -4.04 11.53
N GLY A 74 -13.78 -4.25 10.28
CA GLY A 74 -13.43 -5.45 9.54
C GLY A 74 -11.93 -5.53 9.27
N ILE A 75 -11.32 -4.41 8.84
CA ILE A 75 -9.87 -4.34 8.58
C ILE A 75 -9.09 -4.58 9.86
N ASP A 76 -9.45 -3.91 10.97
CA ASP A 76 -8.77 -4.08 12.24
C ASP A 76 -8.85 -5.51 12.78
N ARG A 77 -10.02 -6.13 12.69
CA ARG A 77 -10.24 -7.51 13.17
C ARG A 77 -9.37 -8.53 12.43
N HIS A 78 -9.12 -8.30 11.15
CA HIS A 78 -8.34 -9.19 10.28
C HIS A 78 -6.94 -8.63 9.97
N MET A 79 -6.46 -7.66 10.76
CA MET A 79 -5.17 -7.01 10.49
C MET A 79 -4.02 -8.03 10.47
N ASP A 80 -4.00 -8.97 11.38
CA ASP A 80 -2.93 -9.97 11.47
C ASP A 80 -2.91 -10.88 10.23
N GLU A 81 -4.06 -11.15 9.61
CA GLU A 81 -4.16 -11.87 8.34
C GLU A 81 -3.74 -11.00 7.13
N LEU A 82 -3.98 -9.68 7.20
CA LEU A 82 -3.65 -8.75 6.13
C LEU A 82 -2.16 -8.45 6.02
N VAL A 83 -1.43 -8.53 7.13
CA VAL A 83 0.03 -8.32 7.17
C VAL A 83 0.82 -9.62 7.05
N ASP A 84 0.14 -10.76 7.08
CA ASP A 84 0.74 -12.08 6.90
C ASP A 84 0.84 -12.46 5.42
N PHE A 85 1.65 -13.46 5.13
CA PHE A 85 1.71 -14.08 3.82
C PHE A 85 1.50 -15.59 3.98
N PRO A 86 0.46 -16.16 3.35
CA PRO A 86 0.15 -17.57 3.53
C PRO A 86 1.25 -18.46 2.91
N PRO A 87 1.50 -19.64 3.47
CA PRO A 87 2.42 -20.61 2.86
C PRO A 87 1.90 -20.99 1.47
N LEU A 88 2.77 -20.91 0.46
CA LEU A 88 2.49 -21.34 -0.89
C LEU A 88 3.39 -22.54 -1.24
N ASP A 89 2.78 -23.56 -1.80
CA ASP A 89 3.50 -24.75 -2.29
C ASP A 89 3.87 -24.64 -3.79
N GLU A 90 3.33 -23.64 -4.48
CA GLU A 90 3.48 -23.47 -5.92
C GLU A 90 4.47 -22.35 -6.27
N VAL A 91 5.22 -22.57 -7.35
CA VAL A 91 6.14 -21.62 -7.96
C VAL A 91 5.53 -21.08 -9.24
N HIS A 92 5.48 -19.77 -9.40
CA HIS A 92 5.08 -19.14 -10.65
C HIS A 92 6.28 -19.03 -11.60
N ALA A 93 6.31 -19.84 -12.65
CA ALA A 93 7.42 -19.89 -13.61
C ALA A 93 7.36 -18.81 -14.71
N GLY A 94 6.34 -17.96 -14.72
CA GLY A 94 6.22 -16.87 -15.70
C GLY A 94 7.08 -15.65 -15.34
N PRO A 95 7.27 -14.72 -16.30
CA PRO A 95 8.02 -13.49 -16.05
C PRO A 95 7.39 -12.63 -14.97
N VAL A 96 8.20 -12.20 -14.00
CA VAL A 96 7.79 -11.31 -12.92
C VAL A 96 8.68 -10.06 -12.89
N LEU A 97 8.08 -8.90 -12.63
CA LEU A 97 8.78 -7.66 -12.33
C LEU A 97 8.52 -7.31 -10.87
N LEU A 98 9.58 -7.16 -10.08
CA LEU A 98 9.50 -6.50 -8.78
C LEU A 98 10.14 -5.11 -8.88
N LEU A 99 9.33 -4.07 -8.68
CA LEU A 99 9.78 -2.71 -8.51
C LEU A 99 9.83 -2.37 -7.02
N SER A 100 10.99 -1.89 -6.52
CA SER A 100 11.15 -1.46 -5.12
C SER A 100 11.64 -0.02 -5.04
N GLY A 101 11.12 0.74 -4.05
CA GLY A 101 11.58 2.07 -3.71
C GLY A 101 12.86 2.02 -2.86
N GLY A 102 13.80 2.92 -3.12
CA GLY A 102 15.08 2.98 -2.37
C GLY A 102 14.95 3.58 -0.98
N ARG A 103 13.86 4.31 -0.72
CA ARG A 103 13.51 4.88 0.60
C ARG A 103 12.42 4.09 1.31
N SER A 104 12.06 2.91 0.77
CA SER A 104 11.08 2.00 1.34
C SER A 104 11.79 0.83 2.02
N ASP A 105 11.24 0.37 3.12
CA ASP A 105 11.69 -0.80 3.88
C ASP A 105 10.85 -2.06 3.62
N TYR A 106 9.88 -1.97 2.70
CA TYR A 106 8.98 -3.10 2.38
C TYR A 106 9.68 -4.24 1.64
N VAL A 107 10.78 -3.99 0.93
CA VAL A 107 11.48 -5.01 0.13
C VAL A 107 12.97 -5.06 0.54
N ASP A 108 13.22 -5.74 1.64
CA ASP A 108 14.56 -6.05 2.14
C ASP A 108 15.19 -7.28 1.45
N ASP A 109 16.32 -7.73 1.93
CA ASP A 109 17.00 -8.92 1.40
C ASP A 109 16.20 -10.20 1.63
N ALA A 110 15.47 -10.33 2.74
CA ALA A 110 14.61 -11.49 3.00
C ALA A 110 13.44 -11.52 2.02
N GLY A 111 12.79 -10.39 1.77
CA GLY A 111 11.74 -10.22 0.77
C GLY A 111 12.23 -10.52 -0.65
N ARG A 112 13.44 -10.07 -1.03
CA ARG A 112 14.05 -10.40 -2.33
C ARG A 112 14.34 -11.90 -2.48
N ASN A 113 14.76 -12.57 -1.41
CA ASN A 113 15.00 -14.01 -1.41
C ASN A 113 13.69 -14.78 -1.52
N ALA A 114 12.65 -14.38 -0.80
CA ALA A 114 11.32 -14.96 -0.93
C ALA A 114 10.76 -14.79 -2.35
N MET A 115 10.92 -13.59 -2.95
CA MET A 115 10.57 -13.38 -4.37
C MET A 115 11.26 -14.38 -5.29
N ARG A 116 12.57 -14.63 -5.12
CA ARG A 116 13.29 -15.63 -5.96
C ARG A 116 12.79 -17.05 -5.76
N SER A 117 12.34 -17.39 -4.55
CA SER A 117 11.84 -18.73 -4.25
C SER A 117 10.48 -19.00 -4.91
N PHE A 118 9.54 -18.05 -4.85
CA PHE A 118 8.21 -18.20 -5.44
C PHE A 118 8.14 -17.80 -6.92
N PHE A 119 9.04 -16.90 -7.35
CA PHE A 119 9.07 -16.28 -8.68
C PHE A 119 10.49 -16.29 -9.23
N PRO A 120 11.01 -17.44 -9.68
CA PRO A 120 12.43 -17.57 -10.11
C PRO A 120 12.78 -16.68 -11.31
N ASP A 121 11.83 -16.37 -12.20
CA ASP A 121 12.01 -15.45 -13.34
C ASP A 121 11.65 -14.00 -12.96
N THR A 122 12.15 -13.53 -11.80
CA THR A 122 11.92 -12.15 -11.35
C THR A 122 13.00 -11.21 -11.84
N ARG A 123 12.59 -10.20 -12.61
CA ARG A 123 13.37 -8.99 -12.87
C ARG A 123 13.19 -7.99 -11.73
N PHE A 124 14.30 -7.68 -11.04
CA PHE A 124 14.31 -6.68 -9.97
C PHE A 124 14.64 -5.29 -10.55
N VAL A 125 13.80 -4.31 -10.25
CA VAL A 125 14.02 -2.90 -10.54
C VAL A 125 14.01 -2.13 -9.23
N HIS A 126 15.11 -1.46 -8.93
CA HIS A 126 15.24 -0.62 -7.76
C HIS A 126 15.20 0.85 -8.17
N TRP A 127 14.34 1.65 -7.54
CA TRP A 127 14.19 3.08 -7.80
C TRP A 127 14.68 3.87 -6.59
N PRO A 128 15.94 4.37 -6.62
CA PRO A 128 16.59 4.94 -5.42
C PRO A 128 15.85 6.11 -4.79
N GLU A 129 15.19 6.95 -5.60
CA GLU A 129 14.51 8.16 -5.17
C GLU A 129 13.07 7.94 -4.74
N ALA A 130 12.49 6.75 -4.92
CA ALA A 130 11.11 6.47 -4.54
C ALA A 130 10.99 5.91 -3.12
N GLY A 131 9.90 6.25 -2.44
CA GLY A 131 9.41 5.60 -1.23
C GLY A 131 8.50 4.42 -1.55
N HIS A 132 7.60 4.10 -0.61
CA HIS A 132 6.64 3.00 -0.74
C HIS A 132 5.62 3.21 -1.88
N TRP A 133 5.40 4.44 -2.33
CA TRP A 133 4.45 4.74 -3.40
C TRP A 133 5.11 5.25 -4.68
N PRO A 134 6.00 4.46 -5.32
CA PRO A 134 6.71 4.89 -6.52
C PRO A 134 5.77 5.31 -7.65
N HIS A 135 4.60 4.70 -7.75
CA HIS A 135 3.57 5.03 -8.73
C HIS A 135 2.89 6.39 -8.50
N VAL A 136 2.91 6.91 -7.26
CA VAL A 136 2.43 8.26 -6.92
C VAL A 136 3.53 9.29 -7.09
N GLU A 137 4.76 8.94 -6.69
CA GLU A 137 5.91 9.83 -6.74
C GLU A 137 6.44 10.02 -8.18
N HIS A 138 6.38 8.95 -9.01
CA HIS A 138 6.90 8.94 -10.38
C HIS A 138 5.89 8.33 -11.39
N PRO A 139 4.65 8.85 -11.50
CA PRO A 139 3.54 8.15 -12.17
C PRO A 139 3.82 7.85 -13.65
N GLN A 140 4.42 8.77 -14.39
CA GLN A 140 4.68 8.60 -15.81
C GLN A 140 5.75 7.55 -16.08
N ALA A 141 6.85 7.58 -15.33
CA ALA A 141 7.96 6.65 -15.50
C ALA A 141 7.57 5.23 -15.08
N ILE A 142 6.84 5.11 -13.96
CA ILE A 142 6.36 3.80 -13.48
C ILE A 142 5.30 3.22 -14.43
N ALA A 143 4.37 4.04 -14.93
CA ALA A 143 3.40 3.59 -15.93
C ALA A 143 4.06 3.11 -17.23
N ALA A 144 5.12 3.77 -17.69
CA ALA A 144 5.88 3.33 -18.86
C ALA A 144 6.58 1.99 -18.60
N LEU A 145 7.29 1.86 -17.47
CA LEU A 145 7.96 0.61 -17.07
C LEU A 145 6.99 -0.57 -16.99
N LEU A 146 5.84 -0.37 -16.32
CA LEU A 146 4.82 -1.43 -16.19
C LEU A 146 4.21 -1.80 -17.53
N ARG A 147 3.90 -0.82 -18.39
CA ARG A 147 3.38 -1.06 -19.73
C ARG A 147 4.37 -1.87 -20.55
N ASP A 148 5.62 -1.44 -20.62
CA ASP A 148 6.66 -2.11 -21.41
C ASP A 148 6.84 -3.57 -20.96
N PHE A 149 6.85 -3.80 -19.64
CA PHE A 149 6.96 -5.14 -19.09
C PHE A 149 5.73 -6.00 -19.39
N LEU A 150 4.51 -5.49 -19.16
CA LEU A 150 3.27 -6.28 -19.29
C LEU A 150 2.88 -6.55 -20.74
N THR A 151 3.36 -5.73 -21.71
CA THR A 151 3.05 -5.88 -23.14
C THR A 151 4.20 -6.50 -23.94
N ALA A 152 5.33 -6.80 -23.32
CA ALA A 152 6.43 -7.50 -24.01
C ALA A 152 5.97 -8.86 -24.54
N SER A 153 6.39 -9.19 -25.74
CA SER A 153 6.10 -10.47 -26.43
C SER A 153 6.96 -11.59 -25.88
#